data_b6eda337a3742ab6a9bd8df0fa183948
#
_entry.id   b6eda337a3742ab6a9bd8df0fa183948
#
_cell.length_a   1.000
_cell.length_b   1.000
_cell.length_c   1.000
_cell.angle_alpha   90.00
_cell.angle_beta   90.00
_cell.angle_gamma   90.00
#
_symmetry.space_group_name_H-M   'P 1'
#
loop_
_entity.id
_entity.type
_entity.pdbx_description
1 polymer ?
#
loop_
_entity_poly.entity_id
_entity_poly.type
_entity_poly.pdbx_seq_one_letter_code
_entity_poly.pdbx_strand_id
1 'polypeptide(L)'
;MEYLEKYEEWCNGEIFDNETKEELLGIKENESEIKDRFYKDLEFGTAGLRGIIGAGTNRMNKYTVTKATQGLANYILKQEGQDKGVAIAFDSRRMSPEFSEQAALCLNANGIKTYIFESLRPTPELSFTVRKLGCIAGIVITASHNPPEYNGYKVYWEDGAQIVSPKDKEIITEVNNVTAVSYTHL
;
A
#
# COMPACT_ATOMS: atom_id res chain seq x y z
N MET A 1 -11.65 8.81 22.89
CA MET A 1 -12.15 9.00 21.52
C MET A 1 -11.28 8.16 20.61
N GLU A 2 -11.86 7.33 19.75
CA GLU A 2 -11.17 6.29 18.95
C GLU A 2 -9.91 6.75 18.19
N TYR A 3 -9.92 7.98 17.62
CA TYR A 3 -8.74 8.49 16.91
C TYR A 3 -7.55 8.81 17.82
N LEU A 4 -7.80 9.19 19.09
CA LEU A 4 -6.73 9.40 20.07
C LEU A 4 -6.11 8.07 20.53
N GLU A 5 -6.92 7.05 20.71
CA GLU A 5 -6.44 5.70 21.05
C GLU A 5 -5.53 5.16 19.95
N LYS A 6 -5.92 5.31 18.66
CA LYS A 6 -5.07 4.95 17.52
C LYS A 6 -3.77 5.78 17.47
N TYR A 7 -3.84 7.08 17.73
CA TYR A 7 -2.65 7.94 17.80
C TYR A 7 -1.68 7.47 18.89
N GLU A 8 -2.19 7.20 20.10
CA GLU A 8 -1.37 6.70 21.22
C GLU A 8 -0.78 5.32 20.92
N GLU A 9 -1.53 4.42 20.29
CA GLU A 9 -1.05 3.13 19.82
C GLU A 9 0.13 3.29 18.85
N TRP A 10 0.06 4.23 17.90
CA TRP A 10 1.13 4.49 16.95
C TRP A 10 2.36 5.14 17.59
N CYS A 11 2.17 6.00 18.58
CA CYS A 11 3.27 6.61 19.31
C CYS A 11 4.03 5.62 20.20
N ASN A 12 3.35 4.63 20.78
CA ASN A 12 3.91 3.74 21.79
C ASN A 12 4.14 2.30 21.29
N GLY A 13 3.50 1.88 20.21
CA GLY A 13 3.59 0.53 19.69
C GLY A 13 4.99 0.16 19.20
N GLU A 14 5.43 -1.05 19.50
CA GLU A 14 6.78 -1.54 19.14
C GLU A 14 6.96 -1.75 17.64
N ILE A 15 5.85 -1.92 16.89
CA ILE A 15 5.85 -2.13 15.44
C ILE A 15 6.19 -0.88 14.64
N PHE A 16 6.02 0.31 15.24
CA PHE A 16 6.27 1.59 14.59
C PHE A 16 7.72 2.02 14.83
N ASP A 17 8.38 2.45 13.76
CA ASP A 17 9.77 2.93 13.84
C ASP A 17 9.89 4.31 14.52
N ASN A 18 11.13 4.66 14.84
CA ASN A 18 11.42 5.91 15.52
C ASN A 18 11.04 7.14 14.68
N GLU A 19 11.25 7.11 13.35
CA GLU A 19 10.91 8.21 12.45
C GLU A 19 9.40 8.50 12.48
N THR A 20 8.58 7.44 12.40
CA THR A 20 7.12 7.53 12.52
C THR A 20 6.70 8.11 13.88
N LYS A 21 7.32 7.65 14.95
CA LYS A 21 7.02 8.14 16.31
C LYS A 21 7.44 9.60 16.50
N GLU A 22 8.59 10.00 16.00
CA GLU A 22 9.08 11.39 16.05
C GLU A 22 8.15 12.34 15.28
N GLU A 23 7.72 11.92 14.07
CA GLU A 23 6.73 12.68 13.29
C GLU A 23 5.42 12.90 14.08
N LEU A 24 4.91 11.84 14.71
CA LEU A 24 3.68 11.92 15.51
C LEU A 24 3.84 12.76 16.77
N LEU A 25 4.97 12.64 17.47
CA LEU A 25 5.27 13.49 18.63
C LEU A 25 5.35 14.97 18.25
N GLY A 26 5.82 15.28 17.02
CA GLY A 26 5.86 16.65 16.50
C GLY A 26 4.49 17.32 16.35
N ILE A 27 3.41 16.54 16.28
CA ILE A 27 2.02 17.05 16.16
C ILE A 27 1.21 16.92 17.45
N LYS A 28 1.83 16.55 18.58
CA LYS A 28 1.15 16.23 19.85
C LYS A 28 0.20 17.32 20.33
N GLU A 29 0.57 18.60 20.14
CA GLU A 29 -0.24 19.75 20.56
C GLU A 29 -1.26 20.20 19.48
N ASN A 30 -1.34 19.49 18.34
CA ASN A 30 -2.23 19.81 17.23
C ASN A 30 -3.33 18.75 17.10
N GLU A 31 -4.38 18.89 17.90
CA GLU A 31 -5.51 17.94 17.92
C GLU A 31 -6.20 17.81 16.55
N SER A 32 -6.29 18.90 15.78
CA SER A 32 -6.89 18.88 14.44
C SER A 32 -6.11 18.00 13.49
N GLU A 33 -4.77 18.08 13.52
CA GLU A 33 -3.89 17.24 12.69
C GLU A 33 -3.93 15.78 13.13
N ILE A 34 -3.92 15.52 14.45
CA ILE A 34 -4.08 14.17 15.00
C ILE A 34 -5.39 13.56 14.52
N LYS A 35 -6.49 14.30 14.62
CA LYS A 35 -7.80 13.84 14.17
C LYS A 35 -7.80 13.54 12.67
N ASP A 36 -7.26 14.42 11.83
CA ASP A 36 -7.20 14.23 10.38
C ASP A 36 -6.41 12.98 9.97
N ARG A 37 -5.36 12.66 10.73
CA ARG A 37 -4.51 11.46 10.46
C ARG A 37 -5.11 10.15 10.96
N PHE A 38 -6.04 10.16 11.93
CA PHE A 38 -6.50 8.95 12.62
C PHE A 38 -8.02 8.76 12.68
N TYR A 39 -8.85 9.70 12.17
CA TYR A 39 -10.30 9.59 12.24
C TYR A 39 -10.88 8.42 11.44
N LYS A 40 -10.12 7.94 10.47
CA LYS A 40 -10.43 6.75 9.65
C LYS A 40 -9.16 6.07 9.16
N ASP A 41 -9.30 4.90 8.59
CA ASP A 41 -8.24 4.25 7.82
C ASP A 41 -8.24 4.81 6.38
N LEU A 42 -7.07 4.83 5.74
CA LEU A 42 -6.96 5.17 4.32
C LEU A 42 -7.70 4.13 3.49
N GLU A 43 -8.72 4.58 2.77
CA GLU A 43 -9.60 3.70 2.02
C GLU A 43 -8.88 3.11 0.80
N PHE A 44 -8.94 1.79 0.67
CA PHE A 44 -8.64 1.13 -0.59
C PHE A 44 -9.86 1.27 -1.49
N GLY A 45 -9.81 2.23 -2.41
CA GLY A 45 -10.89 2.48 -3.37
C GLY A 45 -10.84 1.52 -4.56
N THR A 46 -11.71 1.73 -5.54
CA THR A 46 -11.88 0.91 -6.77
C THR A 46 -10.57 0.61 -7.51
N ALA A 47 -9.56 1.43 -7.30
CA ALA A 47 -8.31 1.34 -8.06
C ALA A 47 -7.07 1.19 -7.17
N GLY A 48 -7.22 1.21 -5.86
CA GLY A 48 -6.12 1.18 -4.89
C GLY A 48 -6.18 2.29 -3.85
N LEU A 49 -5.05 2.63 -3.24
CA LEU A 49 -4.91 3.70 -2.25
C LEU A 49 -4.52 5.03 -2.89
N ARG A 50 -4.90 6.13 -2.25
CA ARG A 50 -4.39 7.48 -2.52
C ARG A 50 -4.50 8.34 -1.28
N GLY A 51 -3.42 9.01 -0.87
CA GLY A 51 -3.40 9.86 0.30
C GLY A 51 -2.15 10.73 0.39
N ILE A 52 -2.15 11.63 1.36
CA ILE A 52 -0.99 12.42 1.74
C ILE A 52 0.04 11.49 2.40
N ILE A 53 1.32 11.68 2.08
CA ILE A 53 2.43 10.94 2.69
C ILE A 53 2.60 11.41 4.14
N GLY A 54 2.71 10.47 5.10
CA GLY A 54 2.96 10.77 6.50
C GLY A 54 2.51 9.65 7.45
N ALA A 55 2.80 9.82 8.72
CA ALA A 55 2.37 8.89 9.77
C ALA A 55 0.87 9.02 10.06
N GLY A 56 0.20 7.89 10.28
CA GLY A 56 -1.22 7.80 10.60
C GLY A 56 -1.99 6.82 9.72
N THR A 57 -3.15 6.38 10.22
CA THR A 57 -4.00 5.40 9.52
C THR A 57 -4.63 5.96 8.24
N ASN A 58 -4.87 7.29 8.18
CA ASN A 58 -5.42 8.00 7.03
C ASN A 58 -4.31 8.69 6.20
N ARG A 59 -3.14 8.08 6.09
CA ARG A 59 -1.97 8.56 5.36
C ARG A 59 -1.35 7.45 4.52
N MET A 60 -0.63 7.85 3.46
CA MET A 60 0.26 6.95 2.71
C MET A 60 1.58 6.81 3.47
N ASN A 61 1.85 5.62 3.94
CA ASN A 61 3.10 5.24 4.61
C ASN A 61 3.37 3.74 4.42
N LYS A 62 4.50 3.26 4.91
CA LYS A 62 4.86 1.84 4.75
C LYS A 62 3.84 0.89 5.40
N TYR A 63 3.21 1.27 6.50
CA TYR A 63 2.22 0.42 7.18
C TYR A 63 0.92 0.28 6.39
N THR A 64 0.40 1.39 5.84
CA THR A 64 -0.81 1.36 5.01
C THR A 64 -0.57 0.67 3.67
N VAL A 65 0.64 0.83 3.08
CA VAL A 65 1.08 0.08 1.89
C VAL A 65 1.19 -1.41 2.20
N THR A 66 1.81 -1.78 3.34
CA THR A 66 1.92 -3.19 3.75
C THR A 66 0.55 -3.81 3.97
N LYS A 67 -0.37 -3.11 4.67
CA LYS A 67 -1.76 -3.58 4.88
C LYS A 67 -2.46 -3.86 3.55
N ALA A 68 -2.39 -2.93 2.62
CA ALA A 68 -2.98 -3.09 1.29
C ALA A 68 -2.35 -4.25 0.50
N THR A 69 -1.02 -4.37 0.57
CA THR A 69 -0.28 -5.43 -0.11
C THR A 69 -0.57 -6.81 0.50
N GLN A 70 -0.71 -6.89 1.82
CA GLN A 70 -1.12 -8.14 2.49
C GLN A 70 -2.52 -8.58 2.05
N GLY A 71 -3.47 -7.65 1.96
CA GLY A 71 -4.81 -7.96 1.43
C GLY A 71 -4.76 -8.45 -0.02
N LEU A 72 -3.94 -7.80 -0.86
CA LEU A 72 -3.71 -8.26 -2.24
C LEU A 72 -3.06 -9.65 -2.27
N ALA A 73 -2.07 -9.91 -1.41
CA ALA A 73 -1.42 -11.21 -1.29
C ALA A 73 -2.43 -12.31 -0.90
N ASN A 74 -3.27 -12.05 0.09
CA ASN A 74 -4.33 -12.97 0.51
C ASN A 74 -5.28 -13.31 -0.64
N TYR A 75 -5.66 -12.29 -1.43
CA TYR A 75 -6.50 -12.50 -2.61
C TYR A 75 -5.80 -13.33 -3.69
N ILE A 76 -4.53 -13.04 -3.99
CA ILE A 76 -3.72 -13.81 -4.97
C ILE A 76 -3.61 -15.28 -4.55
N LEU A 77 -3.35 -15.55 -3.26
CA LEU A 77 -3.27 -16.92 -2.72
C LEU A 77 -4.59 -17.67 -2.85
N LYS A 78 -5.73 -17.01 -2.62
CA LYS A 78 -7.07 -17.59 -2.84
C LYS A 78 -7.36 -17.91 -4.31
N GLN A 79 -6.70 -17.21 -5.22
CA GLN A 79 -6.79 -17.48 -6.67
C GLN A 79 -5.74 -18.49 -7.16
N GLU A 80 -4.93 -19.08 -6.24
CA GLU A 80 -3.83 -19.98 -6.57
C GLU A 80 -2.82 -19.38 -7.57
N GLY A 81 -2.64 -18.04 -7.50
CA GLY A 81 -1.87 -17.25 -8.47
C GLY A 81 -0.42 -16.94 -8.07
N GLN A 82 0.07 -17.43 -6.91
CA GLN A 82 1.37 -17.09 -6.35
C GLN A 82 2.54 -17.36 -7.27
N ASP A 83 2.48 -18.42 -8.08
CA ASP A 83 3.56 -18.83 -8.99
C ASP A 83 3.74 -17.91 -10.20
N LYS A 84 2.68 -17.16 -10.56
CA LYS A 84 2.74 -16.21 -11.68
C LYS A 84 3.52 -14.93 -11.32
N GLY A 85 3.55 -14.57 -10.04
CA GLY A 85 4.24 -13.39 -9.54
C GLY A 85 3.51 -12.06 -9.81
N VAL A 86 4.10 -10.96 -9.31
CA VAL A 86 3.58 -9.59 -9.40
C VAL A 86 4.64 -8.65 -9.94
N ALA A 87 4.32 -7.84 -10.95
CA ALA A 87 5.19 -6.78 -11.46
C ALA A 87 4.94 -5.47 -10.69
N ILE A 88 6.01 -4.72 -10.35
CA ILE A 88 5.91 -3.49 -9.57
C ILE A 88 6.67 -2.37 -10.28
N ALA A 89 5.97 -1.27 -10.57
CA ALA A 89 6.51 -0.03 -11.14
C ALA A 89 6.25 1.15 -10.21
N PHE A 90 7.01 2.22 -10.38
CA PHE A 90 6.88 3.43 -9.58
C PHE A 90 7.24 4.68 -10.40
N ASP A 91 6.74 5.83 -9.97
CA ASP A 91 7.04 7.12 -10.55
C ASP A 91 8.14 7.88 -9.76
N SER A 92 8.38 9.15 -10.11
CA SER A 92 9.40 10.00 -9.50
C SER A 92 8.97 10.68 -8.20
N ARG A 93 7.79 10.35 -7.64
CA ARG A 93 7.31 10.94 -6.40
C ARG A 93 8.14 10.52 -5.20
N ARG A 94 8.12 11.36 -4.17
CA ARG A 94 8.69 11.02 -2.87
C ARG A 94 8.11 9.69 -2.39
N MET A 95 8.95 8.85 -1.78
CA MET A 95 8.61 7.54 -1.22
C MET A 95 8.11 6.50 -2.25
N SER A 96 8.10 6.81 -3.56
CA SER A 96 7.66 5.81 -4.54
C SER A 96 8.58 4.60 -4.62
N PRO A 97 9.92 4.73 -4.62
CA PRO A 97 10.82 3.59 -4.54
C PRO A 97 10.64 2.79 -3.25
N GLU A 98 10.59 3.46 -2.09
CA GLU A 98 10.46 2.84 -0.76
C GLU A 98 9.13 2.07 -0.63
N PHE A 99 8.03 2.64 -1.08
CA PHE A 99 6.74 1.96 -1.08
C PHE A 99 6.70 0.76 -2.04
N SER A 100 7.43 0.84 -3.16
CA SER A 100 7.57 -0.28 -4.10
C SER A 100 8.36 -1.44 -3.49
N GLU A 101 9.45 -1.13 -2.79
CA GLU A 101 10.25 -2.10 -2.07
C GLU A 101 9.45 -2.74 -0.94
N GLN A 102 8.71 -1.93 -0.16
CA GLN A 102 7.84 -2.43 0.91
C GLN A 102 6.77 -3.38 0.39
N ALA A 103 6.14 -3.06 -0.75
CA ALA A 103 5.18 -3.96 -1.40
C ALA A 103 5.85 -5.27 -1.87
N ALA A 104 7.06 -5.20 -2.45
CA ALA A 104 7.79 -6.38 -2.88
C ALA A 104 8.16 -7.29 -1.70
N LEU A 105 8.65 -6.71 -0.60
CA LEU A 105 8.99 -7.46 0.63
C LEU A 105 7.75 -8.18 1.20
N CYS A 106 6.61 -7.48 1.27
CA CYS A 106 5.37 -8.07 1.75
C CYS A 106 4.91 -9.25 0.87
N LEU A 107 4.93 -9.10 -0.46
CA LEU A 107 4.56 -10.18 -1.39
C LEU A 107 5.52 -11.37 -1.27
N ASN A 108 6.83 -11.12 -1.23
CA ASN A 108 7.84 -12.16 -1.11
C ASN A 108 7.70 -12.94 0.21
N ALA A 109 7.39 -12.27 1.32
CA ALA A 109 7.11 -12.92 2.61
C ALA A 109 5.89 -13.86 2.55
N ASN A 110 4.94 -13.59 1.65
CA ASN A 110 3.79 -14.47 1.36
C ASN A 110 4.09 -15.54 0.28
N GLY A 111 5.35 -15.73 -0.13
CA GLY A 111 5.74 -16.69 -1.15
C GLY A 111 5.36 -16.29 -2.58
N ILE A 112 4.99 -15.03 -2.80
CA ILE A 112 4.63 -14.50 -4.12
C ILE A 112 5.85 -13.81 -4.74
N LYS A 113 6.31 -14.32 -5.87
CA LYS A 113 7.45 -13.75 -6.59
C LYS A 113 7.16 -12.33 -7.08
N THR A 114 8.14 -11.42 -6.97
CA THR A 114 8.03 -10.05 -7.46
C THR A 114 9.04 -9.72 -8.55
N TYR A 115 8.64 -8.83 -9.46
CA TYR A 115 9.46 -8.24 -10.52
C TYR A 115 9.39 -6.73 -10.36
N ILE A 116 10.39 -6.15 -9.72
CA ILE A 116 10.47 -4.70 -9.52
C ILE A 116 11.37 -4.06 -10.59
N PHE A 117 10.95 -2.93 -11.14
CA PHE A 117 11.79 -2.18 -12.08
C PHE A 117 12.96 -1.51 -11.33
N GLU A 118 14.15 -1.50 -11.94
CA GLU A 118 15.35 -0.87 -11.38
C GLU A 118 15.23 0.66 -11.24
N SER A 119 14.37 1.26 -12.06
CA SER A 119 14.14 2.71 -12.07
C SER A 119 12.68 3.01 -12.41
N LEU A 120 12.30 4.28 -12.24
CA LEU A 120 10.93 4.71 -12.54
C LEU A 120 10.46 4.30 -13.94
N ARG A 121 9.20 3.87 -14.04
CA ARG A 121 8.57 3.47 -15.30
C ARG A 121 7.13 3.99 -15.37
N PRO A 122 6.67 4.37 -16.57
CA PRO A 122 5.29 4.80 -16.76
C PRO A 122 4.31 3.61 -16.69
N THR A 123 3.09 3.90 -16.32
CA THR A 123 2.00 2.89 -16.19
C THR A 123 1.81 1.98 -17.41
N PRO A 124 1.91 2.44 -18.68
CA PRO A 124 1.80 1.55 -19.84
C PRO A 124 2.87 0.46 -19.89
N GLU A 125 4.07 0.74 -19.37
CA GLU A 125 5.15 -0.23 -19.31
C GLU A 125 4.87 -1.32 -18.26
N LEU A 126 4.26 -0.97 -17.12
CA LEU A 126 3.75 -1.95 -16.16
C LEU A 126 2.70 -2.86 -16.81
N SER A 127 1.68 -2.29 -17.47
CA SER A 127 0.62 -3.04 -18.14
C SER A 127 1.19 -4.03 -19.16
N PHE A 128 2.17 -3.60 -19.94
CA PHE A 128 2.88 -4.47 -20.88
C PHE A 128 3.62 -5.60 -20.16
N THR A 129 4.35 -5.27 -19.07
CA THR A 129 5.18 -6.23 -18.33
C THR A 129 4.33 -7.30 -17.65
N VAL A 130 3.19 -6.94 -17.05
CA VAL A 130 2.23 -7.90 -16.47
C VAL A 130 1.87 -8.97 -17.50
N ARG A 131 1.45 -8.56 -18.70
CA ARG A 131 1.10 -9.49 -19.79
C ARG A 131 2.29 -10.25 -20.35
N LYS A 132 3.43 -9.57 -20.53
CA LYS A 132 4.63 -10.16 -21.13
C LYS A 132 5.27 -11.23 -20.27
N LEU A 133 5.29 -11.04 -18.94
CA LEU A 133 5.82 -12.01 -17.98
C LEU A 133 4.76 -13.02 -17.50
N GLY A 134 3.48 -12.82 -17.84
CA GLY A 134 2.39 -13.65 -17.36
C GLY A 134 2.13 -13.50 -15.87
N CYS A 135 2.37 -12.30 -15.31
CA CYS A 135 2.11 -12.02 -13.92
C CYS A 135 0.61 -12.08 -13.60
N ILE A 136 0.25 -12.51 -12.37
CA ILE A 136 -1.14 -12.50 -11.91
C ILE A 136 -1.64 -11.07 -11.68
N ALA A 137 -0.75 -10.19 -11.24
CA ALA A 137 -1.08 -8.79 -10.94
C ALA A 137 0.10 -7.85 -11.23
N GLY A 138 -0.19 -6.56 -11.22
CA GLY A 138 0.79 -5.49 -11.24
C GLY A 138 0.45 -4.42 -10.21
N ILE A 139 1.49 -3.75 -9.70
CA ILE A 139 1.36 -2.61 -8.79
C ILE A 139 2.08 -1.43 -9.41
N VAL A 140 1.46 -0.24 -9.40
CA VAL A 140 2.18 1.00 -9.67
C VAL A 140 2.02 1.98 -8.52
N ILE A 141 3.16 2.44 -8.00
CA ILE A 141 3.21 3.45 -6.95
C ILE A 141 3.22 4.83 -7.62
N THR A 142 2.09 5.52 -7.55
CA THR A 142 1.88 6.82 -8.19
C THR A 142 0.59 7.49 -7.70
N ALA A 143 0.60 8.80 -7.54
CA ALA A 143 -0.61 9.58 -7.34
C ALA A 143 -1.03 10.37 -8.61
N SER A 144 -0.49 10.00 -9.80
CA SER A 144 -0.85 10.62 -11.08
C SER A 144 -0.61 12.13 -11.11
N HIS A 145 -1.66 12.94 -11.11
CA HIS A 145 -1.64 14.41 -11.18
C HIS A 145 -1.94 15.12 -9.84
N ASN A 146 -2.05 14.37 -8.74
CA ASN A 146 -2.23 14.98 -7.42
C ASN A 146 -1.01 15.82 -7.01
N PRO A 147 -1.16 16.78 -6.08
CA PRO A 147 -0.06 17.54 -5.51
C PRO A 147 1.10 16.67 -5.00
N PRO A 148 2.31 17.24 -4.85
CA PRO A 148 3.53 16.47 -4.56
C PRO A 148 3.54 15.78 -3.19
N GLU A 149 2.74 16.24 -2.24
CA GLU A 149 2.56 15.62 -0.93
C GLU A 149 1.77 14.31 -0.95
N TYR A 150 1.09 14.01 -2.08
CA TYR A 150 0.34 12.76 -2.26
C TYR A 150 1.20 11.66 -2.87
N ASN A 151 0.89 10.43 -2.48
CA ASN A 151 1.26 9.25 -3.23
C ASN A 151 0.06 8.28 -3.33
N GLY A 152 0.22 7.19 -4.07
CA GLY A 152 -0.84 6.22 -4.27
C GLY A 152 -0.29 4.84 -4.64
N TYR A 153 -1.15 3.86 -4.54
CA TYR A 153 -0.88 2.45 -4.80
C TYR A 153 -2.01 1.92 -5.67
N LYS A 154 -1.74 1.61 -6.94
CA LYS A 154 -2.75 1.14 -7.89
C LYS A 154 -2.49 -0.31 -8.26
N VAL A 155 -3.55 -1.09 -8.37
CA VAL A 155 -3.50 -2.51 -8.71
C VAL A 155 -3.99 -2.76 -10.12
N TYR A 156 -3.25 -3.59 -10.84
CA TYR A 156 -3.53 -4.12 -12.18
C TYR A 156 -3.67 -5.64 -12.09
N TRP A 157 -4.44 -6.25 -12.99
CA TRP A 157 -4.60 -7.69 -13.02
C TRP A 157 -3.88 -8.33 -14.21
N GLU A 158 -3.99 -9.64 -14.37
CA GLU A 158 -3.26 -10.43 -15.38
C GLU A 158 -3.50 -10.00 -16.83
N ASP A 159 -4.62 -9.33 -17.12
CA ASP A 159 -4.92 -8.73 -18.42
C ASP A 159 -4.15 -7.42 -18.69
N GLY A 160 -3.39 -6.93 -17.71
CA GLY A 160 -2.68 -5.66 -17.75
C GLY A 160 -3.57 -4.43 -17.59
N ALA A 161 -4.84 -4.59 -17.27
CA ALA A 161 -5.75 -3.50 -16.97
C ALA A 161 -5.84 -3.24 -15.46
N GLN A 162 -6.19 -2.01 -15.10
CA GLN A 162 -6.47 -1.66 -13.70
C GLN A 162 -7.69 -2.45 -13.22
N ILE A 163 -7.64 -2.95 -11.99
CA ILE A 163 -8.75 -3.73 -11.41
C ILE A 163 -10.06 -2.95 -11.44
N VAL A 164 -11.13 -3.69 -11.71
CA VAL A 164 -12.53 -3.22 -11.71
C VAL A 164 -13.42 -4.23 -11.02
N SER A 165 -14.68 -3.87 -10.77
CA SER A 165 -15.66 -4.78 -10.16
C SER A 165 -15.83 -6.08 -11.00
N PRO A 166 -15.87 -7.26 -10.33
CA PRO A 166 -15.98 -7.48 -8.89
C PRO A 166 -14.65 -7.56 -8.13
N LYS A 167 -13.49 -7.69 -8.83
CA LYS A 167 -12.16 -7.91 -8.23
C LYS A 167 -11.76 -6.83 -7.22
N ASP A 168 -12.05 -5.57 -7.53
CA ASP A 168 -11.78 -4.45 -6.60
C ASP A 168 -12.43 -4.67 -5.23
N LYS A 169 -13.71 -5.08 -5.21
CA LYS A 169 -14.45 -5.34 -3.97
C LYS A 169 -13.93 -6.55 -3.20
N GLU A 170 -13.52 -7.58 -3.92
CA GLU A 170 -12.94 -8.78 -3.33
C GLU A 170 -11.59 -8.45 -2.69
N ILE A 171 -10.71 -7.70 -3.35
CA ILE A 171 -9.44 -7.24 -2.80
C ILE A 171 -9.67 -6.29 -1.61
N ILE A 172 -10.61 -5.33 -1.71
CA ILE A 172 -10.98 -4.44 -0.61
C ILE A 172 -11.40 -5.24 0.63
N THR A 173 -12.17 -6.31 0.44
CA THR A 173 -12.58 -7.20 1.54
C THR A 173 -11.38 -7.84 2.22
N GLU A 174 -10.41 -8.35 1.45
CA GLU A 174 -9.19 -8.91 2.01
C GLU A 174 -8.35 -7.85 2.75
N VAL A 175 -8.21 -6.63 2.20
CA VAL A 175 -7.50 -5.53 2.86
C VAL A 175 -8.15 -5.15 4.20
N ASN A 176 -9.48 -5.10 4.24
CA ASN A 176 -10.21 -4.77 5.47
C ASN A 176 -10.11 -5.88 6.54
N ASN A 177 -9.87 -7.12 6.13
CA ASN A 177 -9.67 -8.25 7.03
C ASN A 177 -8.23 -8.35 7.59
N VAL A 178 -7.29 -7.56 7.07
CA VAL A 178 -5.91 -7.52 7.59
C VAL A 178 -5.89 -6.80 8.94
N THR A 179 -5.50 -7.52 9.98
CA THR A 179 -5.30 -6.98 11.34
C THR A 179 -3.85 -6.56 11.56
N ALA A 180 -3.59 -5.74 12.59
CA ALA A 180 -2.24 -5.31 12.93
C ALA A 180 -1.26 -6.49 13.14
N VAL A 181 -1.74 -7.61 13.65
CA VAL A 181 -0.93 -8.83 13.86
C VAL A 181 -0.48 -9.45 12.53
N SER A 182 -1.27 -9.31 11.46
CA SER A 182 -1.00 -9.96 10.17
C SER A 182 0.21 -9.37 9.44
N TYR A 183 0.58 -8.11 9.68
CA TYR A 183 1.70 -7.45 9.00
C TYR A 183 2.88 -7.07 9.91
N THR A 184 2.85 -7.48 11.18
CA THR A 184 3.96 -7.29 12.13
C THR A 184 5.03 -8.39 12.07
N HIS A 185 4.78 -9.43 11.30
CA HIS A 185 5.68 -10.58 11.14
C HIS A 185 6.44 -10.57 9.79
N LEU A 186 6.44 -9.43 9.07
CA LEU A 186 7.11 -9.29 7.78
C LEU A 186 8.49 -8.66 7.91
#